data_d02e0ca94f810d3b3063bc588b2b5149
#
_entry.id   d02e0ca94f810d3b3063bc588b2b5149
#
_cell.length_a   1.000
_cell.length_b   1.000
_cell.length_c   1.000
_cell.angle_alpha   90.00
_cell.angle_beta   90.00
_cell.angle_gamma   90.00
#
_symmetry.space_group_name_H-M   'P 1'
#
loop_
_entity.id
_entity.type
_entity.pdbx_description
1 polymer ?
#
loop_
_entity_poly.entity_id
_entity_poly.type
_entity_poly.pdbx_seq_one_letter_code
_entity_poly.pdbx_strand_id
1 'polypeptide(L)'
;MIDGRSKDNSLKIIKKYSNKISYWLSEKDDGLYDAFNKGMKLAQGQYIGIINSDDVYTANAFDIIHKYITKNPKADFIFGSVKKHWGILYGYKPKKIKFSWGFYSSHSTGFYIKKDAAKKVGLYNIKYKYHADYDYFYRMIVKKKLKGIATKKNEVVGIFRRGGFSSTIPYRKMFIEELKIRYDNGQNILFLLILGIYKILNYWKKKIIK
;
A
#
# COMPACT_ATOMS: atom_id res chain seq x y z
N MET A 1 1.99 -17.22 -0.70
CA MET A 1 0.77 -16.65 -1.35
C MET A 1 -0.40 -16.83 -0.41
N ILE A 2 -1.27 -15.81 -0.28
CA ILE A 2 -2.47 -15.87 0.59
C ILE A 2 -3.69 -15.73 -0.31
N ASP A 3 -4.61 -16.67 -0.20
CA ASP A 3 -5.88 -16.72 -0.90
C ASP A 3 -7.04 -16.65 0.11
N GLY A 4 -7.97 -15.73 -0.06
CA GLY A 4 -9.12 -15.48 0.81
C GLY A 4 -10.27 -16.50 0.64
N ARG A 5 -9.95 -17.75 0.29
CA ARG A 5 -10.93 -18.80 -0.02
C ARG A 5 -11.74 -18.48 -1.28
N SER A 6 -11.02 -18.19 -2.37
CA SER A 6 -11.61 -17.92 -3.68
C SER A 6 -12.53 -19.06 -4.14
N LYS A 7 -13.65 -18.70 -4.76
CA LYS A 7 -14.65 -19.66 -5.27
C LYS A 7 -14.54 -19.90 -6.79
N ASP A 8 -13.64 -19.17 -7.44
CA ASP A 8 -13.32 -19.29 -8.85
C ASP A 8 -12.13 -20.25 -9.11
N ASN A 9 -11.51 -20.15 -10.26
CA ASN A 9 -10.36 -20.99 -10.63
C ASN A 9 -9.04 -20.61 -9.92
N SER A 10 -9.00 -19.59 -9.06
CA SER A 10 -7.77 -19.11 -8.43
C SER A 10 -7.04 -20.20 -7.67
N LEU A 11 -7.74 -21.00 -6.86
CA LEU A 11 -7.12 -22.09 -6.11
C LEU A 11 -6.53 -23.19 -7.01
N LYS A 12 -7.19 -23.49 -8.15
CA LYS A 12 -6.69 -24.43 -9.14
C LYS A 12 -5.37 -23.92 -9.76
N ILE A 13 -5.29 -22.61 -10.04
CA ILE A 13 -4.09 -21.98 -10.56
C ILE A 13 -2.96 -22.00 -9.51
N ILE A 14 -3.25 -21.65 -8.25
CA ILE A 14 -2.27 -21.71 -7.17
C ILE A 14 -1.68 -23.11 -7.04
N LYS A 15 -2.52 -24.15 -7.02
CA LYS A 15 -2.08 -25.54 -6.96
C LYS A 15 -1.18 -25.94 -8.15
N LYS A 16 -1.52 -25.48 -9.36
CA LYS A 16 -0.70 -25.72 -10.57
C LYS A 16 0.73 -25.18 -10.45
N TYR A 17 0.91 -24.07 -9.73
CA TYR A 17 2.22 -23.43 -9.52
C TYR A 17 2.79 -23.64 -8.11
N SER A 18 2.25 -24.58 -7.33
CA SER A 18 2.66 -24.82 -5.94
C SER A 18 4.14 -25.15 -5.79
N ASN A 19 4.74 -25.82 -6.77
CA ASN A 19 6.18 -26.13 -6.80
C ASN A 19 7.10 -24.89 -6.97
N LYS A 20 6.52 -23.74 -7.38
CA LYS A 20 7.22 -22.44 -7.52
C LYS A 20 6.89 -21.47 -6.40
N ILE A 21 6.03 -21.87 -5.47
CA ILE A 21 5.55 -21.02 -4.36
C ILE A 21 6.07 -21.64 -3.07
N SER A 22 6.97 -20.95 -2.37
CA SER A 22 7.56 -21.46 -1.12
C SER A 22 6.50 -21.80 -0.06
N TYR A 23 5.41 -21.01 -0.01
CA TYR A 23 4.29 -21.24 0.90
C TYR A 23 3.01 -20.61 0.34
N TRP A 24 1.90 -21.33 0.44
CA TRP A 24 0.58 -20.78 0.16
C TRP A 24 -0.46 -21.28 1.17
N LEU A 25 -1.48 -20.43 1.39
CA LEU A 25 -2.58 -20.68 2.31
C LEU A 25 -3.87 -20.20 1.64
N SER A 26 -4.93 -21.02 1.71
CA SER A 26 -6.28 -20.65 1.28
C SER A 26 -7.23 -20.83 2.44
N GLU A 27 -7.66 -19.71 3.02
CA GLU A 27 -8.64 -19.66 4.10
C GLU A 27 -9.41 -18.34 4.05
N LYS A 28 -10.58 -18.32 4.73
CA LYS A 28 -11.36 -17.08 4.82
C LYS A 28 -10.54 -15.96 5.46
N ASP A 29 -10.63 -14.77 4.89
CA ASP A 29 -10.10 -13.54 5.46
C ASP A 29 -11.22 -12.52 5.76
N ASP A 30 -10.90 -11.53 6.59
CA ASP A 30 -11.75 -10.40 6.92
C ASP A 30 -11.45 -9.18 6.01
N GLY A 31 -11.06 -9.45 4.76
CA GLY A 31 -10.75 -8.50 3.72
C GLY A 31 -9.27 -8.41 3.39
N LEU A 32 -8.96 -7.53 2.42
CA LEU A 32 -7.63 -7.39 1.83
C LEU A 32 -6.50 -7.24 2.85
N TYR A 33 -6.69 -6.43 3.87
CA TYR A 33 -5.65 -6.14 4.86
C TYR A 33 -5.45 -7.27 5.87
N ASP A 34 -6.46 -8.13 6.08
CA ASP A 34 -6.24 -9.36 6.84
C ASP A 34 -5.39 -10.36 6.05
N ALA A 35 -5.62 -10.50 4.74
CA ALA A 35 -4.75 -11.27 3.87
C ALA A 35 -3.30 -10.73 3.88
N PHE A 36 -3.09 -9.40 3.85
CA PHE A 36 -1.77 -8.80 4.00
C PHE A 36 -1.12 -9.18 5.34
N ASN A 37 -1.88 -9.10 6.42
CA ASN A 37 -1.39 -9.45 7.77
C ASN A 37 -0.97 -10.92 7.87
N LYS A 38 -1.75 -11.83 7.31
CA LYS A 38 -1.39 -13.25 7.22
C LYS A 38 -0.08 -13.44 6.45
N GLY A 39 0.04 -12.80 5.28
CA GLY A 39 1.26 -12.84 4.48
C GLY A 39 2.47 -12.27 5.21
N MET A 40 2.32 -11.14 5.90
CA MET A 40 3.41 -10.52 6.68
C MET A 40 3.88 -11.41 7.84
N LYS A 41 2.96 -12.10 8.53
CA LYS A 41 3.30 -13.03 9.61
C LYS A 41 4.11 -14.22 9.11
N LEU A 42 3.77 -14.72 7.92
CA LEU A 42 4.38 -15.92 7.32
C LEU A 42 5.65 -15.61 6.52
N ALA A 43 5.90 -14.36 6.16
CA ALA A 43 7.06 -13.97 5.38
C ALA A 43 8.37 -14.27 6.13
N GLN A 44 9.31 -14.97 5.49
CA GLN A 44 10.60 -15.36 6.06
C GLN A 44 11.76 -14.47 5.62
N GLY A 45 11.62 -13.76 4.51
CA GLY A 45 12.65 -12.90 3.94
C GLY A 45 13.03 -11.71 4.83
N GLN A 46 14.20 -11.14 4.57
CA GLN A 46 14.68 -9.92 5.24
C GLN A 46 13.83 -8.68 4.91
N TYR A 47 13.25 -8.67 3.71
CA TYR A 47 12.32 -7.63 3.25
C TYR A 47 10.98 -8.25 2.89
N ILE A 48 9.92 -7.51 3.15
CA ILE A 48 8.54 -7.86 2.79
C ILE A 48 8.09 -6.91 1.70
N GLY A 49 7.65 -7.45 0.57
CA GLY A 49 6.92 -6.76 -0.49
C GLY A 49 5.53 -7.35 -0.62
N ILE A 50 4.56 -6.56 -1.04
CA ILE A 50 3.18 -6.98 -1.23
C ILE A 50 2.80 -6.76 -2.69
N ILE A 51 2.24 -7.78 -3.32
CA ILE A 51 1.66 -7.69 -4.65
C ILE A 51 0.22 -8.20 -4.62
N ASN A 52 -0.70 -7.43 -5.17
CA ASN A 52 -2.09 -7.84 -5.31
C ASN A 52 -2.23 -8.79 -6.52
N SER A 53 -3.30 -9.58 -6.55
CA SER A 53 -3.56 -10.56 -7.60
C SER A 53 -3.76 -9.96 -9.00
N ASP A 54 -4.15 -8.68 -9.07
CA ASP A 54 -4.37 -7.92 -10.30
C ASP A 54 -3.17 -7.08 -10.74
N ASP A 55 -2.10 -7.00 -9.93
CA ASP A 55 -0.88 -6.26 -10.23
C ASP A 55 0.24 -7.18 -10.74
N VAL A 56 1.28 -6.58 -11.33
CA VAL A 56 2.48 -7.31 -11.76
C VAL A 56 3.76 -6.55 -11.42
N TYR A 57 4.82 -7.27 -11.08
CA TYR A 57 6.17 -6.72 -11.05
C TYR A 57 6.75 -6.61 -12.47
N THR A 58 7.61 -5.61 -12.70
CA THR A 58 8.42 -5.56 -13.93
C THR A 58 9.51 -6.62 -13.87
N ALA A 59 10.02 -7.04 -15.04
CA ALA A 59 11.04 -8.09 -15.12
C ALA A 59 12.29 -7.82 -14.27
N ASN A 60 12.68 -6.57 -14.14
CA ASN A 60 13.86 -6.12 -13.39
C ASN A 60 13.53 -5.56 -11.99
N ALA A 61 12.30 -5.76 -11.49
CA ALA A 61 11.86 -5.18 -10.22
C ALA A 61 12.78 -5.56 -9.06
N PHE A 62 13.10 -6.83 -8.94
CA PHE A 62 13.92 -7.33 -7.82
C PHE A 62 15.38 -6.87 -7.92
N ASP A 63 15.94 -6.76 -9.12
CA ASP A 63 17.30 -6.22 -9.32
C ASP A 63 17.37 -4.75 -8.91
N ILE A 64 16.36 -3.96 -9.29
CA ILE A 64 16.24 -2.57 -8.87
C ILE A 64 16.16 -2.49 -7.34
N ILE A 65 15.28 -3.22 -6.71
CA ILE A 65 15.10 -3.18 -5.25
C ILE A 65 16.36 -3.67 -4.53
N HIS A 66 16.99 -4.75 -4.99
CA HIS A 66 18.25 -5.25 -4.44
C HIS A 66 19.36 -4.19 -4.48
N LYS A 67 19.53 -3.51 -5.62
CA LYS A 67 20.46 -2.39 -5.77
C LYS A 67 20.22 -1.29 -4.73
N TYR A 68 18.95 -0.93 -4.47
CA TYR A 68 18.62 0.10 -3.47
C TYR A 68 18.86 -0.37 -2.04
N ILE A 69 18.56 -1.63 -1.73
CA ILE A 69 18.87 -2.27 -0.44
C ILE A 69 20.38 -2.21 -0.16
N THR A 70 21.19 -2.66 -1.12
CA THR A 70 22.66 -2.73 -0.99
C THR A 70 23.27 -1.34 -0.82
N LYS A 71 22.82 -0.36 -1.61
CA LYS A 71 23.33 1.01 -1.54
C LYS A 71 22.87 1.78 -0.30
N ASN A 72 21.79 1.38 0.33
CA ASN A 72 21.17 2.11 1.44
C ASN A 72 20.86 1.17 2.63
N PRO A 73 21.86 0.55 3.26
CA PRO A 73 21.63 -0.45 4.31
C PRO A 73 20.93 0.10 5.55
N LYS A 74 20.94 1.43 5.74
CA LYS A 74 20.27 2.12 6.86
C LYS A 74 18.80 2.47 6.56
N ALA A 75 18.30 2.24 5.34
CA ALA A 75 16.89 2.46 5.03
C ALA A 75 16.03 1.34 5.62
N ASP A 76 14.91 1.71 6.25
CA ASP A 76 13.95 0.77 6.82
C ASP A 76 12.95 0.28 5.78
N PHE A 77 12.62 1.12 4.78
CA PHE A 77 11.69 0.80 3.71
C PHE A 77 12.03 1.52 2.40
N ILE A 78 11.50 1.00 1.31
CA ILE A 78 11.69 1.52 -0.06
C ILE A 78 10.33 1.71 -0.71
N PHE A 79 10.10 2.88 -1.31
CA PHE A 79 9.01 3.11 -2.24
C PHE A 79 9.52 3.01 -3.68
N GLY A 80 9.21 1.91 -4.34
CA GLY A 80 9.48 1.72 -5.76
C GLY A 80 8.49 2.49 -6.62
N SER A 81 8.95 2.97 -7.77
CA SER A 81 8.09 3.61 -8.77
C SER A 81 7.11 2.62 -9.37
N VAL A 82 5.84 3.01 -9.52
CA VAL A 82 4.75 2.15 -10.02
C VAL A 82 4.06 2.83 -11.19
N LYS A 83 3.94 2.10 -12.32
CA LYS A 83 3.17 2.56 -13.48
C LYS A 83 1.68 2.40 -13.21
N LYS A 84 0.95 3.51 -13.35
CA LYS A 84 -0.52 3.56 -13.29
C LYS A 84 -1.09 4.01 -14.63
N HIS A 85 -2.39 3.89 -14.82
CA HIS A 85 -3.07 4.31 -16.06
C HIS A 85 -2.89 5.81 -16.41
N TRP A 86 -2.64 6.66 -15.42
CA TRP A 86 -2.44 8.11 -15.58
C TRP A 86 -0.96 8.52 -15.60
N GLY A 87 -0.01 7.59 -15.45
CA GLY A 87 1.43 7.88 -15.42
C GLY A 87 2.19 7.09 -14.38
N ILE A 88 3.32 7.61 -13.94
CA ILE A 88 4.18 6.96 -12.95
C ILE A 88 4.02 7.63 -11.59
N LEU A 89 3.64 6.83 -10.59
CA LEU A 89 3.68 7.21 -9.19
C LEU A 89 5.11 6.96 -8.67
N TYR A 90 5.78 7.99 -8.17
CA TYR A 90 7.18 7.91 -7.76
C TYR A 90 7.55 8.90 -6.66
N GLY A 91 8.70 8.68 -6.05
CA GLY A 91 9.31 9.57 -5.07
C GLY A 91 8.81 9.34 -3.65
N TYR A 92 9.51 9.93 -2.70
CA TYR A 92 9.19 9.88 -1.28
C TYR A 92 9.37 11.26 -0.64
N LYS A 93 8.29 11.81 -0.12
CA LYS A 93 8.25 13.11 0.57
C LYS A 93 7.57 12.92 1.93
N PRO A 94 8.32 12.60 3.00
CA PRO A 94 7.75 12.22 4.30
C PRO A 94 6.82 13.28 4.91
N LYS A 95 7.10 14.56 4.72
CA LYS A 95 6.24 15.65 5.22
C LYS A 95 4.84 15.64 4.58
N LYS A 96 4.70 15.14 3.36
CA LYS A 96 3.42 15.10 2.66
C LYS A 96 2.38 14.22 3.34
N ILE A 97 2.77 13.18 4.08
CA ILE A 97 1.80 12.29 4.73
C ILE A 97 0.91 13.02 5.74
N LYS A 98 1.43 14.06 6.41
CA LYS A 98 0.65 14.87 7.35
C LYS A 98 -0.30 15.85 6.66
N PHE A 99 0.14 16.43 5.54
CA PHE A 99 -0.52 17.59 4.91
C PHE A 99 -1.05 17.31 3.51
N SER A 100 -0.84 16.12 2.98
CA SER A 100 -1.29 15.81 1.63
C SER A 100 -2.79 15.65 1.56
N TRP A 101 -3.38 16.33 0.61
CA TRP A 101 -4.79 16.28 0.24
C TRP A 101 -5.18 14.99 -0.51
N GLY A 102 -4.27 14.10 -0.70
CA GLY A 102 -4.37 12.78 -1.29
C GLY A 102 -3.00 12.14 -1.22
N PHE A 103 -2.76 11.39 -0.16
CA PHE A 103 -1.46 10.79 0.06
C PHE A 103 -1.42 9.41 -0.59
N TYR A 104 -0.55 9.25 -1.57
CA TYR A 104 0.08 7.98 -1.90
C TYR A 104 1.47 8.25 -2.45
N SER A 105 2.49 8.00 -1.67
CA SER A 105 3.89 8.01 -2.15
C SER A 105 4.22 6.73 -2.89
N SER A 106 3.48 5.65 -2.63
CA SER A 106 3.64 4.38 -3.34
C SER A 106 2.33 3.58 -3.29
N HIS A 107 2.21 2.60 -4.17
CA HIS A 107 1.20 1.55 -4.13
C HIS A 107 1.78 0.32 -3.40
N SER A 108 0.92 -0.60 -2.93
CA SER A 108 1.36 -1.86 -2.31
C SER A 108 2.43 -2.57 -3.14
N THR A 109 2.23 -2.66 -4.45
CA THR A 109 3.16 -3.26 -5.42
C THR A 109 4.55 -2.61 -5.47
N GLY A 110 4.67 -1.34 -5.07
CA GLY A 110 5.96 -0.63 -4.96
C GLY A 110 6.49 -0.54 -3.54
N PHE A 111 5.82 -1.13 -2.56
CA PHE A 111 6.22 -0.99 -1.16
C PHE A 111 7.03 -2.20 -0.68
N TYR A 112 8.24 -1.93 -0.18
CA TYR A 112 9.13 -2.92 0.41
C TYR A 112 9.62 -2.42 1.75
N ILE A 113 9.52 -3.26 2.80
CA ILE A 113 9.91 -2.90 4.17
C ILE A 113 10.80 -4.00 4.78
N LYS A 114 11.82 -3.60 5.53
CA LYS A 114 12.58 -4.55 6.36
C LYS A 114 11.65 -5.28 7.33
N LYS A 115 11.84 -6.57 7.50
CA LYS A 115 11.02 -7.38 8.40
C LYS A 115 11.02 -6.84 9.83
N ASP A 116 12.17 -6.42 10.34
CA ASP A 116 12.27 -5.86 11.69
C ASP A 116 11.64 -4.47 11.81
N ALA A 117 11.69 -3.67 10.75
CA ALA A 117 10.96 -2.41 10.69
C ALA A 117 9.45 -2.64 10.67
N ALA A 118 8.98 -3.63 9.91
CA ALA A 118 7.57 -4.03 9.89
C ALA A 118 7.08 -4.48 11.28
N LYS A 119 7.88 -5.26 12.02
CA LYS A 119 7.57 -5.63 13.43
C LYS A 119 7.38 -4.41 14.32
N LYS A 120 8.22 -3.36 14.16
CA LYS A 120 8.10 -2.09 14.94
C LYS A 120 6.81 -1.33 14.62
N VAL A 121 6.33 -1.38 13.39
CA VAL A 121 5.06 -0.75 12.97
C VAL A 121 3.86 -1.55 13.45
N GLY A 122 3.98 -2.87 13.48
CA GLY A 122 2.90 -3.83 13.70
C GLY A 122 2.15 -4.16 12.41
N LEU A 123 0.97 -4.72 12.54
CA LEU A 123 0.13 -5.17 11.43
C LEU A 123 -0.73 -4.02 10.87
N TYR A 124 -1.31 -4.23 9.69
CA TYR A 124 -2.38 -3.37 9.16
C TYR A 124 -3.58 -3.43 10.10
N ASN A 125 -4.20 -2.28 10.33
CA ASN A 125 -5.38 -2.21 11.19
C ASN A 125 -6.63 -2.56 10.38
N ILE A 126 -7.16 -3.76 10.55
CA ILE A 126 -8.30 -4.30 9.79
C ILE A 126 -9.64 -3.59 10.06
N LYS A 127 -9.70 -2.71 11.08
CA LYS A 127 -10.88 -1.85 11.27
C LYS A 127 -11.08 -0.87 10.10
N TYR A 128 -10.02 -0.56 9.36
CA TYR A 128 -10.05 0.26 8.16
C TYR A 128 -10.12 -0.64 6.92
N LYS A 129 -11.22 -0.55 6.20
CA LYS A 129 -11.48 -1.46 5.07
C LYS A 129 -10.87 -0.99 3.75
N TYR A 130 -10.67 0.33 3.60
CA TYR A 130 -10.33 0.94 2.32
C TYR A 130 -8.94 1.59 2.29
N HIS A 131 -8.46 2.09 3.45
CA HIS A 131 -7.24 2.87 3.56
C HIS A 131 -6.34 2.44 4.74
N ALA A 132 -6.35 1.16 5.13
CA ALA A 132 -5.44 0.69 6.16
C ALA A 132 -3.96 0.82 5.77
N ASP A 133 -3.65 0.89 4.47
CA ASP A 133 -2.33 1.24 3.95
C ASP A 133 -1.92 2.67 4.34
N TYR A 134 -2.85 3.64 4.28
CA TYR A 134 -2.58 5.00 4.76
C TYR A 134 -2.31 5.03 6.26
N ASP A 135 -3.10 4.32 7.08
CA ASP A 135 -2.84 4.18 8.52
C ASP A 135 -1.47 3.54 8.77
N TYR A 136 -1.13 2.48 8.04
CA TYR A 136 0.15 1.79 8.17
C TYR A 136 1.32 2.72 7.86
N PHE A 137 1.27 3.44 6.75
CA PHE A 137 2.31 4.40 6.36
C PHE A 137 2.38 5.59 7.32
N TYR A 138 1.25 6.05 7.85
CA TYR A 138 1.24 7.11 8.86
C TYR A 138 1.95 6.66 10.14
N ARG A 139 1.63 5.48 10.66
CA ARG A 139 2.32 4.90 11.81
C ARG A 139 3.81 4.71 11.55
N MET A 140 4.17 4.18 10.38
CA MET A 140 5.53 3.94 9.94
C MET A 140 6.36 5.23 9.89
N ILE A 141 5.86 6.25 9.21
CA ILE A 141 6.62 7.48 8.91
C ILE A 141 6.54 8.48 10.05
N VAL A 142 5.34 8.69 10.63
CA VAL A 142 5.10 9.75 11.62
C VAL A 142 5.33 9.27 13.04
N LYS A 143 4.75 8.13 13.41
CA LYS A 143 4.83 7.63 14.79
C LYS A 143 6.15 6.93 15.06
N LYS A 144 6.58 6.04 14.17
CA LYS A 144 7.82 5.26 14.34
C LYS A 144 9.05 5.95 13.73
N LYS A 145 8.87 7.04 12.95
CA LYS A 145 9.95 7.84 12.34
C LYS A 145 10.94 6.99 11.53
N LEU A 146 10.45 5.93 10.87
CA LEU A 146 11.29 5.05 10.06
C LEU A 146 11.88 5.80 8.87
N LYS A 147 13.09 5.40 8.46
CA LYS A 147 13.84 6.01 7.36
C LYS A 147 13.49 5.32 6.05
N GLY A 148 12.91 6.06 5.13
CA GLY A 148 12.55 5.55 3.80
C GLY A 148 13.32 6.22 2.69
N ILE A 149 13.42 5.50 1.58
CA ILE A 149 13.95 5.99 0.31
C ILE A 149 12.98 5.65 -0.81
N ALA A 150 13.21 6.20 -2.01
CA ALA A 150 12.44 5.85 -3.19
C ALA A 150 13.34 5.57 -4.39
N THR A 151 12.86 4.73 -5.32
CA THR A 151 13.52 4.55 -6.61
C THR A 151 13.34 5.77 -7.50
N LYS A 152 14.19 5.93 -8.52
CA LYS A 152 14.04 6.99 -9.53
C LYS A 152 12.76 6.76 -10.34
N LYS A 153 12.22 7.83 -10.93
CA LYS A 153 10.98 7.79 -11.73
C LYS A 153 11.00 6.74 -12.84
N ASN A 154 12.14 6.58 -13.53
CA ASN A 154 12.32 5.62 -14.61
C ASN A 154 12.65 4.19 -14.14
N GLU A 155 12.92 3.98 -12.86
CA GLU A 155 13.14 2.66 -12.26
C GLU A 155 11.82 2.10 -11.73
N VAL A 156 10.95 1.70 -12.65
CA VAL A 156 9.59 1.20 -12.37
C VAL A 156 9.68 -0.26 -11.93
N VAL A 157 9.16 -0.56 -10.74
CA VAL A 157 9.17 -1.92 -10.17
C VAL A 157 7.84 -2.64 -10.31
N GLY A 158 6.75 -1.92 -10.54
CA GLY A 158 5.43 -2.53 -10.61
C GLY A 158 4.48 -1.80 -11.55
N ILE A 159 3.47 -2.53 -11.99
CA ILE A 159 2.39 -2.04 -12.86
C ILE A 159 1.07 -2.30 -12.14
N PHE A 160 0.38 -1.21 -11.81
CA PHE A 160 -0.97 -1.25 -11.25
C PHE A 160 -2.00 -1.43 -12.36
N ARG A 161 -2.83 -2.45 -12.27
CA ARG A 161 -3.94 -2.69 -13.18
C ARG A 161 -5.22 -2.01 -12.69
N ARG A 162 -6.01 -1.53 -13.65
CA ARG A 162 -7.32 -0.92 -13.37
C ARG A 162 -8.38 -2.00 -13.13
N GLY A 163 -9.39 -1.71 -12.32
CA GLY A 163 -10.54 -2.59 -12.11
C GLY A 163 -10.52 -3.38 -10.80
N GLY A 164 -9.47 -3.26 -9.99
CA GLY A 164 -9.37 -3.90 -8.69
C GLY A 164 -10.30 -3.30 -7.62
N PHE A 165 -10.23 -3.82 -6.42
CA PHE A 165 -11.07 -3.50 -5.26
C PHE A 165 -11.29 -1.99 -5.04
N SER A 166 -10.24 -1.18 -5.13
CA SER A 166 -10.33 0.27 -4.90
C SER A 166 -11.19 1.03 -5.91
N SER A 167 -11.40 0.47 -7.12
CA SER A 167 -12.20 1.11 -8.16
C SER A 167 -13.72 0.99 -7.94
N THR A 168 -14.15 0.07 -7.09
CA THR A 168 -15.58 -0.22 -6.80
C THR A 168 -16.09 0.53 -5.58
N ILE A 169 -15.21 1.20 -4.81
CA ILE A 169 -15.56 1.81 -3.54
C ILE A 169 -16.09 3.23 -3.75
N PRO A 170 -17.29 3.57 -3.23
CA PRO A 170 -17.82 4.92 -3.28
C PRO A 170 -16.87 5.92 -2.60
N TYR A 171 -16.61 7.05 -3.27
CA TYR A 171 -15.73 8.12 -2.76
C TYR A 171 -16.07 8.53 -1.32
N ARG A 172 -17.38 8.64 -0.98
CA ARG A 172 -17.84 9.00 0.37
C ARG A 172 -17.29 8.06 1.45
N LYS A 173 -17.30 6.74 1.21
CA LYS A 173 -16.79 5.75 2.17
C LYS A 173 -15.28 5.90 2.38
N MET A 174 -14.54 6.07 1.29
CA MET A 174 -13.09 6.31 1.33
C MET A 174 -12.75 7.60 2.08
N PHE A 175 -13.48 8.67 1.81
CA PHE A 175 -13.28 9.97 2.43
C PHE A 175 -13.53 9.96 3.94
N ILE A 176 -14.63 9.35 4.39
CA ILE A 176 -14.95 9.24 5.83
C ILE A 176 -13.88 8.42 6.55
N GLU A 177 -13.47 7.30 5.96
CA GLU A 177 -12.45 6.45 6.56
C GLU A 177 -11.09 7.17 6.65
N GLU A 178 -10.70 7.94 5.62
CA GLU A 178 -9.47 8.74 5.68
C GLU A 178 -9.49 9.76 6.82
N LEU A 179 -10.61 10.48 7.01
CA LEU A 179 -10.75 11.43 8.12
C LEU A 179 -10.67 10.71 9.48
N LYS A 180 -11.31 9.55 9.59
CA LYS A 180 -11.24 8.72 10.80
C LYS A 180 -9.83 8.26 11.11
N ILE A 181 -9.09 7.77 10.11
CA ILE A 181 -7.68 7.38 10.26
C ILE A 181 -6.84 8.54 10.75
N ARG A 182 -7.02 9.73 10.18
CA ARG A 182 -6.31 10.94 10.57
C ARG A 182 -6.59 11.34 12.03
N TYR A 183 -7.86 11.31 12.41
CA TYR A 183 -8.30 11.58 13.79
C TYR A 183 -7.71 10.55 14.78
N ASP A 184 -7.85 9.27 14.50
CA ASP A 184 -7.34 8.17 15.33
C ASP A 184 -5.80 8.21 15.48
N ASN A 185 -5.12 8.79 14.49
CA ASN A 185 -3.68 9.04 14.54
C ASN A 185 -3.29 10.38 15.19
N GLY A 186 -4.24 11.12 15.75
CA GLY A 186 -4.01 12.33 16.53
C GLY A 186 -3.75 13.58 15.70
N GLN A 187 -4.29 13.67 14.47
CA GLN A 187 -4.27 14.94 13.75
C GLN A 187 -5.28 15.93 14.36
N ASN A 188 -4.91 17.21 14.34
CA ASN A 188 -5.71 18.28 14.92
C ASN A 188 -7.11 18.36 14.26
N ILE A 189 -8.15 18.45 15.07
CA ILE A 189 -9.56 18.46 14.60
C ILE A 189 -9.87 19.66 13.68
N LEU A 190 -9.32 20.84 13.98
CA LEU A 190 -9.52 22.02 13.12
C LEU A 190 -8.90 21.82 11.74
N PHE A 191 -7.71 21.19 11.68
CA PHE A 191 -7.10 20.81 10.41
C PHE A 191 -7.96 19.81 9.64
N LEU A 192 -8.59 18.84 10.32
CA LEU A 192 -9.48 17.87 9.70
C LEU A 192 -10.74 18.51 9.16
N LEU A 193 -11.31 19.50 9.83
CA LEU A 193 -12.45 20.28 9.34
C LEU A 193 -12.09 21.04 8.07
N ILE A 194 -10.97 21.76 8.04
CA ILE A 194 -10.48 22.47 6.85
C ILE A 194 -10.24 21.50 5.70
N LEU A 195 -9.59 20.36 5.98
CA LEU A 195 -9.35 19.29 5.01
C LEU A 195 -10.66 18.74 4.45
N GLY A 196 -11.64 18.51 5.32
CA GLY A 196 -12.96 18.02 4.95
C GLY A 196 -13.66 18.96 3.98
N ILE A 197 -13.76 20.23 4.33
CA ILE A 197 -14.37 21.27 3.50
C ILE A 197 -13.67 21.34 2.11
N TYR A 198 -12.35 21.42 2.10
CA TYR A 198 -11.58 21.48 0.86
C TYR A 198 -11.84 20.27 -0.04
N LYS A 199 -11.85 19.05 0.51
CA LYS A 199 -12.11 17.84 -0.30
C LYS A 199 -13.51 17.80 -0.85
N ILE A 200 -14.51 18.25 -0.10
CA ILE A 200 -15.89 18.36 -0.55
C ILE A 200 -15.98 19.36 -1.71
N LEU A 201 -15.40 20.56 -1.56
CA LEU A 201 -15.40 21.58 -2.61
C LEU A 201 -14.71 21.09 -3.91
N ASN A 202 -13.56 20.41 -3.77
CA ASN A 202 -12.87 19.83 -4.93
C ASN A 202 -13.62 18.67 -5.59
N TYR A 203 -14.36 17.88 -4.83
CA TYR A 203 -15.21 16.83 -5.38
C TYR A 203 -16.31 17.43 -6.27
N TRP A 204 -17.00 18.48 -5.79
CA TRP A 204 -18.03 19.18 -6.54
C TRP A 204 -17.49 19.89 -7.79
N LYS A 205 -16.33 20.57 -7.68
CA LYS A 205 -15.65 21.15 -8.85
C LYS A 205 -15.43 20.13 -9.96
N LYS A 206 -14.90 18.95 -9.63
CA LYS A 206 -14.65 17.88 -10.62
C LYS A 206 -15.93 17.30 -11.23
N LYS A 207 -17.07 17.41 -10.56
CA LYS A 207 -18.36 16.93 -11.05
C LYS A 207 -19.04 17.93 -11.98
N ILE A 208 -18.79 19.24 -11.80
CA ILE A 208 -19.34 20.32 -12.62
C ILE A 208 -18.57 20.47 -13.94
N ILE A 209 -17.26 20.12 -13.96
CA ILE A 209 -16.36 20.26 -15.14
C ILE A 209 -16.44 19.02 -16.07
N LYS A 210 -17.17 17.97 -15.68
CA LYS A 210 -17.47 16.80 -16.52
C LYS A 210 -18.88 16.92 -17.10
#